data_e48dece04b9ea03bbebbbb0a44563d9f
#
_entry.id   e48dece04b9ea03bbebbbb0a44563d9f
#
_cell.length_a   1.000
_cell.length_b   1.000
_cell.length_c   1.000
_cell.angle_alpha   90.00
_cell.angle_beta   90.00
_cell.angle_gamma   90.00
#
_symmetry.space_group_name_H-M   'P 1'
#
loop_
_entity.id
_entity.type
_entity.pdbx_description
1 polymer ?
#
loop_
_entity_poly.entity_id
_entity_poly.type
_entity_poly.pdbx_seq_one_letter_code
_entity_poly.pdbx_strand_id
1 'polypeptide(L)'
;MKKKLFLMVIAVVMFVGALNVYALTTNDVVSPSDPNSKMITDTATLTVQNVTEGDYFLAYKILDAYYNSSTNVVSYEFTDDFQTFLEQSSIYQDFTVDDYFALTSGDITSGSTITTSTADKLMSAYATYISGHSGITVTEMDVTETTATATLEAGAYLVLPYTRFTSDLYAVMLGNLDVTASNGEWVVNDETIVAKRSDASFTVNVGDESDVFAEDDVFGPLLSFSIGEKFPFELVGQVPQFPTNATNKIYTFEIDFYEIVTLESEIGSIVVKDGETTLTTSSEGIVTNASGNTVATITIDEESYPGTKILRITFNTDYLTSSEISVEGEASLTDQAFIGEANGLSGRLKYSNDPYGNDVTNIWDDNLIYTFGLNILKYDEADGMPTEPPLETPLANAVFDIYSDQELKNKVGTVTTGEDGIATFNGLKYGTYYLKEVKAPTGYQLVEDPIEVKVGDNDGVDTYAGRNPSYPLALVFAPNKKMGLLPVTGGVGLVIYAVIGVVIVGSGVGLLVYYKKKKNKVKDNNIDII
;
A
#
# COMPACT_ATOMS: atom_id res chain seq x y z
N MET A 1 -13.11 20.98 14.94
CA MET A 1 -14.41 20.46 14.52
C MET A 1 -14.51 19.01 14.95
N LYS A 2 -15.68 18.52 15.35
CA LYS A 2 -15.86 17.30 16.13
C LYS A 2 -15.51 16.06 15.30
N LYS A 3 -14.42 15.33 15.64
CA LYS A 3 -14.15 13.98 15.18
C LYS A 3 -15.34 13.10 15.56
N LYS A 4 -16.10 12.62 14.57
CA LYS A 4 -17.03 11.52 14.76
C LYS A 4 -16.20 10.25 14.82
N LEU A 5 -15.87 9.84 16.03
CA LEU A 5 -15.42 8.49 16.32
C LEU A 5 -16.54 7.54 15.92
N PHE A 6 -16.40 6.90 14.78
CA PHE A 6 -17.26 5.80 14.38
C PHE A 6 -16.77 4.59 15.19
N LEU A 7 -17.36 4.39 16.35
CA LEU A 7 -17.19 3.18 17.13
C LEU A 7 -17.95 2.08 16.39
N MET A 8 -17.28 1.39 15.47
CA MET A 8 -17.78 0.16 14.89
C MET A 8 -17.63 -0.90 15.97
N VAL A 9 -18.71 -1.21 16.68
CA VAL A 9 -18.79 -2.39 17.54
C VAL A 9 -18.77 -3.59 16.60
N ILE A 10 -17.58 -4.10 16.32
CA ILE A 10 -17.42 -5.40 15.69
C ILE A 10 -17.86 -6.42 16.74
N ALA A 11 -19.05 -6.98 16.54
CA ALA A 11 -19.43 -8.17 17.26
C ALA A 11 -18.44 -9.27 16.83
N VAL A 12 -17.49 -9.58 17.69
CA VAL A 12 -16.67 -10.78 17.60
C VAL A 12 -17.64 -11.95 17.72
N VAL A 13 -18.16 -12.40 16.60
CA VAL A 13 -18.83 -13.69 16.54
C VAL A 13 -17.70 -14.72 16.56
N MET A 14 -17.39 -15.22 17.77
CA MET A 14 -16.56 -16.42 17.88
C MET A 14 -17.19 -17.48 16.99
N PHE A 15 -16.45 -17.89 15.96
CA PHE A 15 -16.74 -19.06 15.17
C PHE A 15 -16.55 -20.30 16.05
N VAL A 16 -17.46 -20.53 16.96
CA VAL A 16 -17.62 -21.85 17.54
C VAL A 16 -18.40 -22.63 16.48
N GLY A 17 -17.70 -23.50 15.76
CA GLY A 17 -18.25 -24.28 14.67
C GLY A 17 -19.47 -25.10 15.14
N ALA A 18 -20.63 -24.66 14.75
CA ALA A 18 -21.77 -25.56 14.60
C ALA A 18 -22.20 -25.41 13.15
N LEU A 19 -21.99 -26.44 12.36
CA LEU A 19 -22.74 -26.67 11.15
C LEU A 19 -24.22 -26.53 11.57
N ASN A 20 -24.97 -25.58 11.00
CA ASN A 20 -26.41 -25.62 11.12
C ASN A 20 -26.89 -26.71 10.19
N VAL A 21 -26.84 -27.93 10.68
CA VAL A 21 -27.32 -29.08 9.95
C VAL A 21 -28.72 -29.38 10.46
N TYR A 22 -29.68 -29.21 9.59
CA TYR A 22 -31.02 -29.73 9.83
C TYR A 22 -30.97 -31.24 9.61
N ALA A 23 -31.35 -32.01 10.62
CA ALA A 23 -31.30 -33.46 10.57
C ALA A 23 -32.29 -34.00 9.53
N LEU A 24 -31.79 -34.79 8.61
CA LEU A 24 -32.61 -35.70 7.85
C LEU A 24 -33.23 -36.73 8.85
N THR A 25 -34.55 -36.85 8.88
CA THR A 25 -35.20 -37.81 9.76
C THR A 25 -35.22 -39.18 9.11
N THR A 26 -34.41 -40.08 9.61
CA THR A 26 -34.45 -41.50 9.17
C THR A 26 -35.50 -42.28 9.93
N ASN A 27 -36.43 -42.90 9.24
CA ASN A 27 -37.18 -44.00 9.76
C ASN A 27 -36.65 -45.29 9.14
N ASP A 28 -36.06 -46.19 9.93
CA ASP A 28 -35.59 -47.53 9.62
C ASP A 28 -34.76 -47.70 8.31
N VAL A 29 -33.53 -48.06 8.42
CA VAL A 29 -32.59 -48.30 7.30
C VAL A 29 -33.10 -49.46 6.45
N VAL A 30 -33.66 -49.18 5.27
CA VAL A 30 -33.93 -50.19 4.24
C VAL A 30 -32.86 -50.09 3.19
N SER A 31 -32.19 -51.20 2.92
CA SER A 31 -31.14 -51.26 1.92
C SER A 31 -31.65 -50.83 0.54
N PRO A 32 -31.00 -49.91 -0.16
CA PRO A 32 -31.30 -49.50 -1.55
C PRO A 32 -31.23 -50.70 -2.53
N SER A 33 -30.57 -51.75 -2.18
CA SER A 33 -30.56 -53.02 -2.95
C SER A 33 -31.89 -53.77 -2.92
N ASP A 34 -32.92 -53.33 -2.18
CA ASP A 34 -34.27 -53.85 -2.24
C ASP A 34 -34.87 -53.55 -3.62
N PRO A 35 -35.40 -54.56 -4.36
CA PRO A 35 -35.97 -54.35 -5.68
C PRO A 35 -37.19 -53.43 -5.69
N ASN A 36 -37.79 -53.12 -4.54
CA ASN A 36 -38.88 -52.18 -4.38
C ASN A 36 -38.44 -50.76 -4.09
N SER A 37 -37.15 -50.52 -3.92
CA SER A 37 -36.55 -49.19 -3.75
C SER A 37 -36.28 -48.55 -5.10
N LYS A 38 -36.65 -47.30 -5.25
CA LYS A 38 -36.41 -46.47 -6.43
C LYS A 38 -35.68 -45.21 -6.01
N MET A 39 -34.69 -44.81 -6.78
CA MET A 39 -34.00 -43.54 -6.63
C MET A 39 -35.02 -42.41 -6.84
N ILE A 40 -34.94 -41.39 -6.00
CA ILE A 40 -35.76 -40.17 -6.09
C ILE A 40 -34.99 -39.17 -6.94
N THR A 41 -35.54 -38.91 -8.14
CA THR A 41 -34.99 -37.93 -9.09
C THR A 41 -35.79 -36.61 -9.10
N ASP A 42 -36.79 -36.52 -8.23
CA ASP A 42 -37.51 -35.24 -8.04
C ASP A 42 -36.59 -34.23 -7.40
N THR A 43 -36.81 -32.97 -7.77
CA THR A 43 -35.89 -31.89 -7.42
C THR A 43 -36.54 -30.87 -6.50
N ALA A 44 -35.72 -30.17 -5.73
CA ALA A 44 -36.08 -29.00 -4.96
C ALA A 44 -34.97 -27.94 -5.06
N THR A 45 -35.21 -26.78 -4.49
CA THR A 45 -34.26 -25.66 -4.52
C THR A 45 -33.38 -25.67 -3.28
N LEU A 46 -32.06 -25.74 -3.48
CA LEU A 46 -31.08 -25.41 -2.45
C LEU A 46 -30.70 -23.94 -2.59
N THR A 47 -30.87 -23.17 -1.53
CA THR A 47 -30.51 -21.75 -1.45
C THR A 47 -29.40 -21.54 -0.44
N VAL A 48 -28.32 -20.86 -0.83
CA VAL A 48 -27.27 -20.38 0.05
C VAL A 48 -27.42 -18.87 0.20
N GLN A 49 -27.59 -18.39 1.42
CA GLN A 49 -27.65 -16.96 1.74
C GLN A 49 -26.29 -16.44 2.23
N ASN A 50 -26.13 -15.11 2.29
CA ASN A 50 -24.90 -14.43 2.73
C ASN A 50 -23.71 -14.71 1.82
N VAL A 51 -23.92 -14.69 0.53
CA VAL A 51 -22.87 -14.73 -0.50
C VAL A 51 -22.66 -13.33 -1.08
N THR A 52 -21.55 -13.14 -1.77
CA THR A 52 -21.20 -11.86 -2.43
C THR A 52 -21.57 -11.95 -3.92
N GLU A 53 -22.13 -10.88 -4.47
CA GLU A 53 -22.43 -10.79 -5.89
C GLU A 53 -21.14 -10.96 -6.71
N GLY A 54 -21.20 -11.82 -7.72
CA GLY A 54 -20.04 -12.18 -8.55
C GLY A 54 -19.24 -13.38 -8.07
N ASP A 55 -19.50 -13.89 -6.86
CA ASP A 55 -18.94 -15.16 -6.41
C ASP A 55 -19.60 -16.34 -7.15
N TYR A 56 -18.90 -17.48 -7.17
CA TYR A 56 -19.38 -18.71 -7.81
C TYR A 56 -19.42 -19.85 -6.79
N PHE A 57 -20.47 -20.65 -6.86
CA PHE A 57 -20.63 -21.81 -5.98
C PHE A 57 -20.93 -23.07 -6.76
N LEU A 58 -20.40 -24.18 -6.24
CA LEU A 58 -20.50 -25.52 -6.81
C LEU A 58 -21.10 -26.46 -5.79
N ALA A 59 -22.14 -27.20 -6.16
CA ALA A 59 -22.78 -28.21 -5.32
C ALA A 59 -22.36 -29.62 -5.75
N TYR A 60 -21.75 -30.36 -4.84
CA TYR A 60 -21.29 -31.73 -5.01
C TYR A 60 -22.19 -32.67 -4.22
N LYS A 61 -22.87 -33.59 -4.92
CA LYS A 61 -23.78 -34.52 -4.26
C LYS A 61 -23.03 -35.54 -3.44
N ILE A 62 -23.44 -35.75 -2.20
CA ILE A 62 -22.85 -36.72 -1.25
C ILE A 62 -23.74 -37.96 -1.11
N LEU A 63 -25.06 -37.74 -1.02
CA LEU A 63 -26.06 -38.80 -0.81
C LEU A 63 -27.12 -38.78 -1.90
N ASP A 64 -27.44 -39.96 -2.40
CA ASP A 64 -28.64 -40.25 -3.17
C ASP A 64 -29.78 -40.69 -2.26
N ALA A 65 -31.00 -40.28 -2.56
CA ALA A 65 -32.22 -40.66 -1.82
C ALA A 65 -33.00 -41.72 -2.57
N TYR A 66 -33.56 -42.69 -1.84
CA TYR A 66 -34.36 -43.80 -2.37
C TYR A 66 -35.66 -43.89 -1.59
N TYR A 67 -36.72 -44.21 -2.27
CA TYR A 67 -38.02 -44.52 -1.65
C TYR A 67 -38.38 -46.00 -1.89
N ASN A 68 -38.74 -46.70 -0.82
CA ASN A 68 -39.22 -48.07 -0.88
C ASN A 68 -40.75 -48.07 -0.76
N SER A 69 -41.43 -48.45 -1.85
CA SER A 69 -42.89 -48.44 -1.94
C SER A 69 -43.59 -49.52 -1.12
N SER A 70 -42.85 -50.58 -0.70
CA SER A 70 -43.42 -51.65 0.12
C SER A 70 -43.43 -51.33 1.62
N THR A 71 -42.50 -50.50 2.07
CA THR A 71 -42.35 -50.10 3.48
C THR A 71 -42.72 -48.66 3.76
N ASN A 72 -42.90 -47.83 2.73
CA ASN A 72 -43.06 -46.36 2.80
C ASN A 72 -41.88 -45.66 3.48
N VAL A 73 -40.67 -46.17 3.29
CA VAL A 73 -39.44 -45.65 3.93
C VAL A 73 -38.55 -44.98 2.90
N VAL A 74 -37.98 -43.83 3.25
CA VAL A 74 -36.90 -43.18 2.54
C VAL A 74 -35.57 -43.68 3.11
N SER A 75 -34.62 -44.07 2.23
CA SER A 75 -33.26 -44.46 2.58
C SER A 75 -32.27 -43.72 1.73
N TYR A 76 -31.00 -43.71 2.13
CA TYR A 76 -29.94 -42.97 1.47
C TYR A 76 -28.70 -43.88 1.22
N GLU A 77 -27.97 -43.59 0.13
CA GLU A 77 -26.66 -44.18 -0.18
C GLU A 77 -25.66 -43.06 -0.50
N PHE A 78 -24.37 -43.30 -0.23
CA PHE A 78 -23.33 -42.41 -0.77
C PHE A 78 -23.30 -42.47 -2.29
N THR A 79 -23.10 -41.31 -2.92
CA THR A 79 -22.81 -41.27 -4.36
C THR A 79 -21.50 -42.01 -4.66
N ASP A 80 -21.35 -42.51 -5.91
CA ASP A 80 -20.13 -43.21 -6.33
C ASP A 80 -18.86 -42.35 -6.12
N ASP A 81 -18.94 -41.03 -6.35
CA ASP A 81 -17.83 -40.12 -6.17
C ASP A 81 -17.40 -39.99 -4.70
N PHE A 82 -18.38 -39.83 -3.78
CA PHE A 82 -18.07 -39.74 -2.34
C PHE A 82 -17.63 -41.11 -1.78
N GLN A 83 -18.22 -42.20 -2.21
CA GLN A 83 -17.82 -43.55 -1.85
C GLN A 83 -16.35 -43.84 -2.27
N THR A 84 -15.97 -43.42 -3.48
CA THR A 84 -14.58 -43.51 -3.98
C THR A 84 -13.60 -42.74 -3.10
N PHE A 85 -13.97 -41.55 -2.65
CA PHE A 85 -13.16 -40.79 -1.70
C PHE A 85 -13.00 -41.55 -0.37
N LEU A 86 -14.10 -42.07 0.20
CA LEU A 86 -14.05 -42.82 1.46
C LEU A 86 -13.13 -44.03 1.35
N GLU A 87 -13.23 -44.83 0.29
CA GLU A 87 -12.42 -46.03 0.04
C GLU A 87 -10.91 -45.74 -0.10
N GLN A 88 -10.56 -44.56 -0.62
CA GLN A 88 -9.17 -44.12 -0.74
C GLN A 88 -8.62 -43.51 0.57
N SER A 89 -9.47 -43.23 1.54
CA SER A 89 -9.08 -42.62 2.81
C SER A 89 -8.72 -43.70 3.83
N SER A 90 -7.52 -43.68 4.38
CA SER A 90 -7.14 -44.55 5.49
C SER A 90 -7.88 -44.21 6.82
N ILE A 91 -8.55 -43.08 6.87
CA ILE A 91 -9.23 -42.59 8.08
C ILE A 91 -10.75 -42.84 8.00
N TYR A 92 -11.34 -42.69 6.79
CA TYR A 92 -12.79 -42.69 6.59
C TYR A 92 -13.32 -43.92 5.84
N GLN A 93 -12.49 -44.93 5.53
CA GLN A 93 -12.89 -46.10 4.78
C GLN A 93 -14.04 -46.90 5.39
N ASP A 94 -14.22 -46.82 6.72
CA ASP A 94 -15.29 -47.51 7.46
C ASP A 94 -16.47 -46.61 7.79
N PHE A 95 -16.50 -45.39 7.23
CA PHE A 95 -17.56 -44.41 7.46
C PHE A 95 -18.86 -44.80 6.74
N THR A 96 -19.97 -44.77 7.45
CA THR A 96 -21.26 -45.23 6.96
C THR A 96 -22.28 -44.11 6.80
N VAL A 97 -23.37 -44.36 6.08
CA VAL A 97 -24.51 -43.43 5.99
C VAL A 97 -25.11 -43.13 7.36
N ASP A 98 -25.17 -44.12 8.26
CA ASP A 98 -25.63 -43.91 9.64
C ASP A 98 -24.72 -42.94 10.42
N ASP A 99 -23.40 -43.06 10.20
CA ASP A 99 -22.42 -42.14 10.77
C ASP A 99 -22.62 -40.70 10.23
N TYR A 100 -22.93 -40.55 8.94
CA TYR A 100 -23.26 -39.25 8.35
C TYR A 100 -24.45 -38.59 9.04
N PHE A 101 -25.54 -39.34 9.23
CA PHE A 101 -26.72 -38.83 9.93
C PHE A 101 -26.46 -38.53 11.40
N ALA A 102 -25.71 -39.38 12.09
CA ALA A 102 -25.32 -39.13 13.48
C ALA A 102 -24.49 -37.85 13.62
N LEU A 103 -23.62 -37.56 12.64
CA LEU A 103 -22.83 -36.31 12.59
C LEU A 103 -23.71 -35.08 12.35
N THR A 104 -24.68 -35.20 11.48
CA THR A 104 -25.48 -34.07 11.03
C THR A 104 -26.65 -33.75 11.94
N SER A 105 -27.21 -34.74 12.66
CA SER A 105 -28.32 -34.55 13.63
C SER A 105 -27.88 -33.97 14.98
N GLY A 106 -26.60 -34.00 15.28
CA GLY A 106 -26.09 -33.66 16.62
C GLY A 106 -26.47 -34.70 17.69
N ASP A 107 -27.19 -35.76 17.36
CA ASP A 107 -27.54 -36.89 18.22
C ASP A 107 -26.38 -37.88 18.35
N ILE A 108 -25.30 -37.40 18.95
CA ILE A 108 -24.18 -38.27 19.29
C ILE A 108 -24.58 -39.12 20.48
N THR A 109 -25.07 -40.34 20.22
CA THR A 109 -25.31 -41.32 21.29
C THR A 109 -23.98 -41.65 21.97
N SER A 110 -24.01 -41.76 23.30
CA SER A 110 -22.82 -42.07 24.11
C SER A 110 -22.20 -43.39 23.67
N GLY A 111 -21.08 -43.30 22.96
CA GLY A 111 -20.36 -44.46 22.39
C GLY A 111 -19.85 -44.27 20.97
N SER A 112 -20.35 -43.28 20.25
CA SER A 112 -19.83 -42.90 18.95
C SER A 112 -18.47 -42.16 19.13
N THR A 113 -17.47 -42.55 18.36
CA THR A 113 -16.18 -41.79 18.25
C THR A 113 -16.30 -40.53 17.42
N ILE A 114 -17.48 -40.27 16.88
CA ILE A 114 -17.78 -39.22 15.93
C ILE A 114 -18.26 -38.00 16.68
N THR A 115 -17.61 -36.87 16.49
CA THR A 115 -17.94 -35.57 17.07
C THR A 115 -18.23 -34.53 15.97
N THR A 116 -18.86 -33.41 16.30
CA THR A 116 -19.06 -32.29 15.34
C THR A 116 -17.77 -31.86 14.68
N SER A 117 -16.64 -31.90 15.41
CA SER A 117 -15.31 -31.65 14.84
C SER A 117 -14.89 -32.72 13.81
N THR A 118 -15.51 -33.91 13.84
CA THR A 118 -15.25 -34.96 12.87
C THR A 118 -16.01 -34.74 11.56
N ALA A 119 -17.23 -34.19 11.62
CA ALA A 119 -17.98 -33.77 10.42
C ALA A 119 -17.22 -32.71 9.64
N ASP A 120 -16.77 -31.65 10.32
CA ASP A 120 -15.97 -30.59 9.69
C ASP A 120 -14.68 -31.14 9.07
N LYS A 121 -14.02 -32.09 9.74
CA LYS A 121 -12.80 -32.75 9.20
C LYS A 121 -13.09 -33.59 7.98
N LEU A 122 -14.16 -34.39 7.99
CA LEU A 122 -14.57 -35.23 6.86
C LEU A 122 -14.89 -34.36 5.65
N MET A 123 -15.72 -33.29 5.83
CA MET A 123 -16.11 -32.40 4.74
C MET A 123 -14.92 -31.59 4.21
N SER A 124 -14.03 -31.13 5.07
CA SER A 124 -12.79 -30.49 4.66
C SER A 124 -11.85 -31.42 3.90
N ALA A 125 -11.76 -32.69 4.32
CA ALA A 125 -10.97 -33.70 3.61
C ALA A 125 -11.57 -33.99 2.22
N TYR A 126 -12.90 -34.08 2.11
CA TYR A 126 -13.56 -34.24 0.82
C TYR A 126 -13.39 -33.01 -0.08
N ALA A 127 -13.50 -31.79 0.44
CA ALA A 127 -13.21 -30.59 -0.30
C ALA A 127 -11.76 -30.56 -0.84
N THR A 128 -10.79 -30.98 -0.02
CA THR A 128 -9.39 -31.15 -0.45
C THR A 128 -9.24 -32.22 -1.54
N TYR A 129 -9.96 -33.34 -1.40
CA TYR A 129 -9.97 -34.38 -2.43
C TYR A 129 -10.54 -33.86 -3.76
N ILE A 130 -11.67 -33.15 -3.73
CA ILE A 130 -12.30 -32.52 -4.90
C ILE A 130 -11.30 -31.60 -5.62
N SER A 131 -10.58 -30.76 -4.89
CA SER A 131 -9.64 -29.79 -5.50
C SER A 131 -8.49 -30.47 -6.25
N GLY A 132 -8.14 -31.71 -5.89
CA GLY A 132 -7.08 -32.51 -6.53
C GLY A 132 -7.55 -33.48 -7.61
N HIS A 133 -8.86 -33.62 -7.83
CA HIS A 133 -9.42 -34.63 -8.72
C HIS A 133 -10.36 -34.01 -9.76
N SER A 134 -10.22 -34.40 -11.03
CA SER A 134 -11.11 -34.01 -12.12
C SER A 134 -12.17 -35.10 -12.38
N GLY A 135 -13.34 -34.69 -12.84
CA GLY A 135 -14.40 -35.62 -13.26
C GLY A 135 -15.44 -35.95 -12.18
N ILE A 136 -15.34 -35.32 -11.00
CA ILE A 136 -16.37 -35.42 -9.95
C ILE A 136 -17.63 -34.69 -10.44
N THR A 137 -18.79 -35.32 -10.23
CA THR A 137 -20.07 -34.76 -10.65
C THR A 137 -20.41 -33.53 -9.84
N VAL A 138 -20.69 -32.40 -10.52
CA VAL A 138 -20.92 -31.11 -9.92
C VAL A 138 -22.05 -30.34 -10.58
N THR A 139 -22.79 -29.56 -9.81
CA THR A 139 -23.78 -28.61 -10.32
C THR A 139 -23.36 -27.18 -9.94
N GLU A 140 -23.31 -26.31 -10.93
CA GLU A 140 -23.09 -24.87 -10.73
C GLU A 140 -24.36 -24.22 -10.16
N MET A 141 -24.19 -23.28 -9.22
CA MET A 141 -25.29 -22.54 -8.61
C MET A 141 -25.42 -21.15 -9.24
N ASP A 142 -26.64 -20.71 -9.46
CA ASP A 142 -26.94 -19.35 -9.94
C ASP A 142 -26.82 -18.36 -8.78
N VAL A 143 -25.91 -17.38 -8.89
CA VAL A 143 -25.68 -16.34 -7.88
C VAL A 143 -26.40 -15.06 -8.29
N THR A 144 -27.23 -14.53 -7.39
CA THR A 144 -27.93 -13.26 -7.56
C THR A 144 -27.85 -12.46 -6.26
N GLU A 145 -27.35 -11.23 -6.34
CA GLU A 145 -27.15 -10.36 -5.17
C GLU A 145 -26.44 -11.06 -4.00
N THR A 146 -27.20 -11.52 -3.01
CA THR A 146 -26.68 -12.14 -1.78
C THR A 146 -27.07 -13.61 -1.63
N THR A 147 -27.55 -14.25 -2.69
CA THR A 147 -27.97 -15.66 -2.67
C THR A 147 -27.42 -16.45 -3.85
N ALA A 148 -27.04 -17.71 -3.58
CA ALA A 148 -26.75 -18.70 -4.61
C ALA A 148 -27.83 -19.78 -4.58
N THR A 149 -28.37 -20.18 -5.74
CA THR A 149 -29.47 -21.14 -5.84
C THR A 149 -29.16 -22.22 -6.87
N ALA A 150 -29.61 -23.44 -6.60
CA ALA A 150 -29.62 -24.51 -7.58
C ALA A 150 -30.85 -25.41 -7.40
N THR A 151 -31.39 -25.90 -8.50
CA THR A 151 -32.43 -26.94 -8.49
C THR A 151 -31.74 -28.30 -8.56
N LEU A 152 -31.85 -29.06 -7.49
CA LEU A 152 -31.08 -30.30 -7.27
C LEU A 152 -32.02 -31.45 -6.90
N GLU A 153 -31.63 -32.67 -7.21
CA GLU A 153 -32.36 -33.89 -6.79
C GLU A 153 -32.30 -34.06 -5.27
N ALA A 154 -33.21 -34.87 -4.74
CA ALA A 154 -33.20 -35.26 -3.33
C ALA A 154 -31.84 -35.82 -2.90
N GLY A 155 -31.38 -35.43 -1.71
CA GLY A 155 -30.10 -35.91 -1.17
C GLY A 155 -29.33 -34.85 -0.40
N ALA A 156 -28.07 -35.16 -0.10
CA ALA A 156 -27.17 -34.25 0.59
C ALA A 156 -26.07 -33.71 -0.35
N TYR A 157 -25.67 -32.47 -0.11
CA TYR A 157 -24.72 -31.75 -0.95
C TYR A 157 -23.65 -31.07 -0.11
N LEU A 158 -22.39 -31.20 -0.53
CA LEU A 158 -21.32 -30.30 -0.14
C LEU A 158 -21.34 -29.09 -1.10
N VAL A 159 -21.46 -27.90 -0.57
CA VAL A 159 -21.38 -26.66 -1.35
C VAL A 159 -20.06 -25.97 -1.07
N LEU A 160 -19.32 -25.69 -2.13
CA LEU A 160 -18.00 -25.04 -2.10
C LEU A 160 -18.02 -23.77 -2.97
N PRO A 161 -17.30 -22.71 -2.59
CA PRO A 161 -17.03 -21.61 -3.49
C PRO A 161 -16.13 -22.06 -4.64
N TYR A 162 -16.34 -21.51 -5.83
CA TYR A 162 -15.37 -21.67 -6.92
C TYR A 162 -14.32 -20.56 -6.82
N THR A 163 -13.27 -20.86 -6.11
CA THR A 163 -12.29 -19.90 -5.56
C THR A 163 -11.54 -19.06 -6.57
N ARG A 164 -11.49 -19.49 -7.85
CA ARG A 164 -10.81 -18.73 -8.91
C ARG A 164 -11.39 -17.34 -9.13
N PHE A 165 -12.67 -17.12 -8.84
CA PHE A 165 -13.40 -15.86 -9.05
C PHE A 165 -13.97 -15.27 -7.77
N THR A 166 -13.73 -15.91 -6.63
CA THR A 166 -14.24 -15.52 -5.32
C THR A 166 -13.16 -14.81 -4.53
N SER A 167 -13.47 -13.60 -4.02
CA SER A 167 -12.54 -12.85 -3.17
C SER A 167 -12.69 -13.22 -1.69
N ASP A 168 -13.88 -13.62 -1.25
CA ASP A 168 -14.16 -13.94 0.14
C ASP A 168 -13.74 -15.37 0.52
N LEU A 169 -13.45 -15.57 1.79
CA LEU A 169 -13.18 -16.88 2.36
C LEU A 169 -14.47 -17.50 2.89
N TYR A 170 -14.85 -18.65 2.38
CA TYR A 170 -16.02 -19.38 2.82
C TYR A 170 -15.62 -20.69 3.52
N ALA A 171 -16.33 -21.01 4.61
CA ALA A 171 -16.27 -22.36 5.16
C ALA A 171 -17.08 -23.31 4.28
N VAL A 172 -16.75 -24.62 4.34
CA VAL A 172 -17.57 -25.66 3.71
C VAL A 172 -19.01 -25.58 4.19
N MET A 173 -19.95 -25.82 3.29
CA MET A 173 -21.38 -25.78 3.58
C MET A 173 -22.02 -27.11 3.25
N LEU A 174 -22.98 -27.55 4.07
CA LEU A 174 -23.80 -28.72 3.79
C LEU A 174 -25.24 -28.29 3.59
N GLY A 175 -25.85 -28.76 2.51
CA GLY A 175 -27.26 -28.63 2.24
C GLY A 175 -27.92 -30.00 2.10
N ASN A 176 -29.12 -30.18 2.67
CA ASN A 176 -29.83 -31.42 2.65
C ASN A 176 -31.25 -31.22 2.07
N LEU A 177 -31.45 -31.66 0.86
CA LEU A 177 -32.80 -31.71 0.26
C LEU A 177 -33.51 -32.97 0.73
N ASP A 178 -34.16 -32.87 1.89
CA ASP A 178 -34.83 -33.99 2.52
C ASP A 178 -36.15 -34.35 1.85
N VAL A 179 -36.57 -35.59 2.06
CA VAL A 179 -37.80 -36.14 1.46
C VAL A 179 -38.84 -36.39 2.53
N THR A 180 -40.01 -35.81 2.36
CA THR A 180 -41.17 -36.19 3.17
C THR A 180 -42.04 -37.15 2.37
N ALA A 181 -42.19 -38.38 2.89
CA ALA A 181 -42.98 -39.44 2.25
C ALA A 181 -44.24 -39.76 3.07
N SER A 182 -45.38 -39.92 2.40
CA SER A 182 -46.65 -40.32 3.02
C SER A 182 -47.53 -41.03 2.01
N ASN A 183 -48.07 -42.20 2.39
CA ASN A 183 -49.08 -42.96 1.61
C ASN A 183 -48.66 -43.30 0.16
N GLY A 184 -47.37 -43.54 -0.07
CA GLY A 184 -46.84 -43.91 -1.38
C GLY A 184 -46.49 -42.72 -2.27
N GLU A 185 -46.63 -41.53 -1.76
CA GLU A 185 -46.22 -40.29 -2.40
C GLU A 185 -45.08 -39.66 -1.58
N TRP A 186 -44.24 -38.83 -2.24
CA TRP A 186 -43.18 -38.07 -1.58
C TRP A 186 -43.06 -36.66 -2.15
N VAL A 187 -42.51 -35.77 -1.35
CA VAL A 187 -42.15 -34.39 -1.72
C VAL A 187 -40.73 -34.13 -1.31
N VAL A 188 -39.92 -33.59 -2.20
CA VAL A 188 -38.59 -33.09 -1.89
C VAL A 188 -38.73 -31.65 -1.40
N ASN A 189 -38.16 -31.34 -0.25
CA ASN A 189 -38.33 -30.03 0.37
C ASN A 189 -37.20 -29.08 -0.03
N ASP A 190 -37.53 -27.80 -0.27
CA ASP A 190 -36.54 -26.73 -0.43
C ASP A 190 -35.77 -26.52 0.85
N GLU A 191 -34.50 -26.19 0.70
CA GLU A 191 -33.58 -25.93 1.82
C GLU A 191 -32.88 -24.58 1.67
N THR A 192 -32.67 -23.89 2.80
CA THR A 192 -31.94 -22.64 2.85
C THR A 192 -30.84 -22.76 3.90
N ILE A 193 -29.61 -22.58 3.48
CA ILE A 193 -28.43 -22.54 4.35
C ILE A 193 -27.81 -21.14 4.31
N VAL A 194 -27.03 -20.79 5.34
CA VAL A 194 -26.36 -19.48 5.44
C VAL A 194 -24.86 -19.71 5.37
N ALA A 195 -24.22 -19.10 4.39
CA ALA A 195 -22.78 -19.15 4.23
C ALA A 195 -22.07 -18.48 5.40
N LYS A 196 -21.04 -19.16 5.92
CA LYS A 196 -20.09 -18.57 6.86
C LYS A 196 -18.95 -17.99 6.05
N ARG A 197 -18.94 -16.65 5.97
CA ARG A 197 -18.02 -15.85 5.17
C ARG A 197 -17.10 -15.03 6.08
N SER A 198 -15.87 -14.87 5.67
CA SER A 198 -14.91 -13.96 6.27
C SER A 198 -14.23 -13.14 5.18
N ASP A 199 -14.24 -11.83 5.36
CA ASP A 199 -13.66 -10.87 4.44
C ASP A 199 -12.19 -10.64 4.82
N ALA A 200 -11.37 -10.32 3.83
CA ALA A 200 -10.04 -9.77 4.00
C ALA A 200 -10.01 -8.34 3.46
N SER A 201 -9.19 -7.49 4.05
CA SER A 201 -8.92 -6.15 3.53
C SER A 201 -7.43 -5.85 3.63
N PHE A 202 -6.99 -4.89 2.82
CA PHE A 202 -5.60 -4.47 2.82
C PHE A 202 -5.50 -3.01 2.40
N THR A 203 -4.68 -2.25 3.10
CA THR A 203 -4.35 -0.86 2.78
C THR A 203 -2.87 -0.59 2.99
N VAL A 204 -2.32 0.29 2.18
CA VAL A 204 -0.97 0.85 2.29
C VAL A 204 -1.11 2.33 2.65
N ASN A 205 -0.69 2.70 3.85
CA ASN A 205 -0.65 4.08 4.29
C ASN A 205 0.79 4.60 4.13
N VAL A 206 0.96 5.83 3.65
CA VAL A 206 2.27 6.46 3.46
C VAL A 206 2.24 7.87 4.02
N GLY A 207 3.28 8.24 4.79
CA GLY A 207 3.39 9.58 5.36
C GLY A 207 2.29 9.91 6.36
N ASP A 208 2.03 11.21 6.52
CA ASP A 208 0.94 11.72 7.37
C ASP A 208 0.15 12.84 6.67
N GLU A 209 -0.86 13.41 7.37
CA GLU A 209 -1.71 14.49 6.82
C GLU A 209 -0.89 15.73 6.37
N SER A 210 0.30 15.95 6.92
CA SER A 210 1.18 17.08 6.54
C SER A 210 1.93 16.87 5.24
N ASP A 211 1.94 15.63 4.73
CA ASP A 211 2.61 15.24 3.50
C ASP A 211 1.66 15.32 2.28
N VAL A 212 0.35 15.45 2.55
CA VAL A 212 -0.70 15.59 1.53
C VAL A 212 -0.68 17.00 0.97
N PHE A 213 -0.53 17.13 -0.35
CA PHE A 213 -0.57 18.42 -1.03
C PHE A 213 -1.81 18.63 -1.90
N ALA A 214 -2.49 17.56 -2.29
CA ALA A 214 -3.73 17.59 -3.07
C ALA A 214 -4.54 16.29 -2.84
N GLU A 215 -5.79 16.32 -3.27
CA GLU A 215 -6.68 15.15 -3.26
C GLU A 215 -7.06 14.80 -4.72
N ASP A 216 -7.16 13.52 -4.99
CA ASP A 216 -7.64 12.98 -6.27
C ASP A 216 -8.88 12.12 -6.04
N ASP A 217 -9.88 12.24 -6.90
CA ASP A 217 -11.18 11.54 -6.75
C ASP A 217 -11.05 10.01 -6.92
N VAL A 218 -9.96 9.53 -7.53
CA VAL A 218 -9.73 8.10 -7.83
C VAL A 218 -8.66 7.51 -6.92
N PHE A 219 -7.56 8.24 -6.70
CA PHE A 219 -6.38 7.75 -5.97
C PHE A 219 -6.29 8.25 -4.53
N GLY A 220 -7.21 9.12 -4.10
CA GLY A 220 -7.20 9.70 -2.76
C GLY A 220 -6.09 10.74 -2.53
N PRO A 221 -5.47 10.79 -1.34
CA PRO A 221 -4.49 11.81 -1.01
C PRO A 221 -3.22 11.67 -1.85
N LEU A 222 -2.81 12.78 -2.49
CA LEU A 222 -1.55 12.89 -3.23
C LEU A 222 -0.45 13.37 -2.29
N LEU A 223 0.59 12.55 -2.13
CA LEU A 223 1.67 12.75 -1.16
C LEU A 223 2.91 13.34 -1.83
N SER A 224 3.70 14.09 -1.07
CA SER A 224 4.94 14.66 -1.59
C SER A 224 6.08 14.55 -0.60
N PHE A 225 7.26 14.10 -1.11
CA PHE A 225 8.51 14.01 -0.36
C PHE A 225 9.70 14.50 -1.19
N SER A 226 10.74 14.96 -0.50
CA SER A 226 12.02 15.24 -1.14
C SER A 226 12.77 13.95 -1.45
N ILE A 227 13.60 13.95 -2.50
CA ILE A 227 14.50 12.82 -2.77
C ILE A 227 15.43 12.62 -1.57
N GLY A 228 15.53 11.36 -1.09
CA GLY A 228 16.32 10.98 0.07
C GLY A 228 15.71 11.34 1.43
N GLU A 229 14.55 12.00 1.47
CA GLU A 229 13.76 12.18 2.69
C GLU A 229 13.11 10.85 3.06
N LYS A 230 13.29 10.43 4.32
CA LYS A 230 12.63 9.23 4.83
C LYS A 230 11.17 9.53 5.16
N PHE A 231 10.30 8.66 4.74
CA PHE A 231 8.88 8.69 5.09
C PHE A 231 8.42 7.34 5.62
N PRO A 232 7.48 7.33 6.58
CA PRO A 232 6.91 6.09 7.09
C PRO A 232 5.94 5.48 6.08
N PHE A 233 5.85 4.16 6.07
CA PHE A 233 4.75 3.42 5.48
C PHE A 233 4.18 2.44 6.49
N GLU A 234 2.89 2.14 6.36
CA GLU A 234 2.18 1.15 7.16
C GLU A 234 1.32 0.28 6.25
N LEU A 235 1.49 -1.03 6.33
CA LEU A 235 0.61 -2.01 5.70
C LEU A 235 -0.40 -2.46 6.74
N VAL A 236 -1.68 -2.31 6.48
CA VAL A 236 -2.75 -2.75 7.38
C VAL A 236 -3.60 -3.78 6.67
N GLY A 237 -3.83 -4.91 7.31
CA GLY A 237 -4.67 -5.95 6.74
C GLY A 237 -5.57 -6.61 7.76
N GLN A 238 -6.79 -6.96 7.32
CA GLN A 238 -7.70 -7.77 8.10
C GLN A 238 -7.46 -9.24 7.84
N VAL A 239 -7.23 -10.00 8.92
CA VAL A 239 -7.00 -11.44 8.88
C VAL A 239 -8.32 -12.16 8.70
N PRO A 240 -8.53 -12.90 7.60
CA PRO A 240 -9.72 -13.70 7.44
C PRO A 240 -9.74 -14.84 8.46
N GLN A 241 -10.93 -15.22 8.91
CA GLN A 241 -11.09 -16.34 9.82
C GLN A 241 -11.03 -17.66 9.05
N PHE A 242 -9.87 -18.26 9.02
CA PHE A 242 -9.70 -19.57 8.41
C PHE A 242 -10.49 -20.65 9.17
N PRO A 243 -11.18 -21.56 8.46
CA PRO A 243 -11.79 -22.71 9.08
C PRO A 243 -10.77 -23.55 9.87
N THR A 244 -11.20 -24.16 10.97
CA THR A 244 -10.33 -24.91 11.90
C THR A 244 -9.51 -25.99 11.21
N ASN A 245 -10.05 -26.60 10.15
CA ASN A 245 -9.43 -27.71 9.40
C ASN A 245 -8.88 -27.25 8.04
N ALA A 246 -8.69 -25.96 7.83
CA ALA A 246 -8.08 -25.44 6.62
C ALA A 246 -6.65 -25.99 6.48
N THR A 247 -6.35 -26.53 5.30
CA THR A 247 -5.02 -27.08 4.95
C THR A 247 -4.15 -26.03 4.28
N ASN A 248 -4.75 -24.98 3.75
CA ASN A 248 -4.10 -23.87 3.09
C ASN A 248 -4.47 -22.56 3.80
N LYS A 249 -3.52 -21.93 4.49
CA LYS A 249 -3.71 -20.72 5.29
C LYS A 249 -2.65 -19.68 4.93
N ILE A 250 -2.54 -19.35 3.65
CA ILE A 250 -1.63 -18.30 3.21
C ILE A 250 -2.20 -16.94 3.61
N TYR A 251 -1.37 -16.12 4.26
CA TYR A 251 -1.65 -14.74 4.59
C TYR A 251 -0.31 -14.00 4.57
N THR A 252 -0.06 -13.21 3.53
CA THR A 252 1.24 -12.61 3.26
C THR A 252 1.06 -11.19 2.77
N PHE A 253 1.74 -10.23 3.39
CA PHE A 253 1.89 -8.88 2.88
C PHE A 253 3.13 -8.80 2.00
N GLU A 254 3.00 -8.12 0.88
CA GLU A 254 4.12 -7.80 0.00
C GLU A 254 4.05 -6.31 -0.36
N ILE A 255 5.21 -5.66 -0.43
CA ILE A 255 5.35 -4.29 -0.93
C ILE A 255 6.53 -4.25 -1.88
N ASP A 256 6.30 -3.68 -3.07
CA ASP A 256 7.24 -3.67 -4.16
C ASP A 256 8.02 -2.34 -4.17
N PHE A 257 9.34 -2.40 -4.00
CA PHE A 257 10.24 -1.28 -4.12
C PHE A 257 10.96 -1.34 -5.47
N TYR A 258 10.60 -0.41 -6.35
CA TYR A 258 11.25 -0.22 -7.65
C TYR A 258 12.44 0.73 -7.52
N GLU A 259 13.18 0.96 -8.64
CA GLU A 259 14.33 1.86 -8.66
C GLU A 259 14.04 3.28 -8.16
N ILE A 260 12.77 3.71 -8.22
CA ILE A 260 12.30 5.06 -7.83
C ILE A 260 12.04 5.22 -6.33
N VAL A 261 11.78 4.12 -5.60
CA VAL A 261 11.55 4.09 -4.15
C VAL A 261 12.41 3.01 -3.52
N THR A 262 13.09 3.30 -2.44
CA THR A 262 13.91 2.32 -1.72
C THR A 262 13.45 2.12 -0.29
N LEU A 263 13.55 0.88 0.19
CA LEU A 263 13.35 0.55 1.59
C LEU A 263 14.53 1.04 2.42
N GLU A 264 14.25 1.85 3.44
CA GLU A 264 15.23 2.41 4.38
C GLU A 264 15.34 1.62 5.67
N SER A 265 14.31 0.86 6.02
CA SER A 265 14.31 0.02 7.21
C SER A 265 15.19 -1.21 7.06
N GLU A 266 16.04 -1.48 8.03
CA GLU A 266 16.64 -2.81 8.20
C GLU A 266 15.56 -3.80 8.65
N ILE A 267 15.68 -5.09 8.31
CA ILE A 267 14.67 -6.13 8.64
C ILE A 267 14.31 -6.10 10.14
N GLY A 268 15.30 -6.01 11.02
CA GLY A 268 15.09 -6.00 12.47
C GLY A 268 14.43 -4.73 13.02
N SER A 269 14.32 -3.67 12.24
CA SER A 269 13.64 -2.41 12.60
C SER A 269 12.20 -2.33 12.11
N ILE A 270 11.75 -3.29 11.30
CA ILE A 270 10.37 -3.38 10.85
C ILE A 270 9.49 -3.75 12.04
N VAL A 271 8.47 -2.95 12.28
CA VAL A 271 7.53 -3.13 13.40
C VAL A 271 6.32 -3.91 12.89
N VAL A 272 6.00 -5.00 13.58
CA VAL A 272 4.79 -5.81 13.30
C VAL A 272 3.90 -5.77 14.54
N LYS A 273 2.61 -5.49 14.33
CA LYS A 273 1.61 -5.45 15.40
C LYS A 273 0.49 -6.45 15.14
N ASP A 274 0.07 -7.15 16.18
CA ASP A 274 -1.13 -7.97 16.25
C ASP A 274 -2.19 -7.20 17.05
N GLY A 275 -3.06 -6.47 16.34
CA GLY A 275 -3.87 -5.40 16.90
C GLY A 275 -2.99 -4.32 17.54
N GLU A 276 -3.25 -4.01 18.79
CA GLU A 276 -2.45 -3.02 19.54
C GLU A 276 -1.12 -3.59 20.10
N THR A 277 -0.87 -4.89 19.93
CA THR A 277 0.30 -5.56 20.51
C THR A 277 1.47 -5.55 19.54
N THR A 278 2.55 -4.84 19.90
CA THR A 278 3.81 -4.90 19.14
C THR A 278 4.51 -6.23 19.37
N LEU A 279 4.85 -6.92 18.30
CA LEU A 279 5.60 -8.18 18.30
C LEU A 279 7.11 -7.93 18.27
N THR A 280 7.89 -8.94 18.60
CA THR A 280 9.35 -8.84 18.58
C THR A 280 9.91 -9.31 17.25
N THR A 281 10.58 -8.42 16.52
CA THR A 281 11.26 -8.73 15.25
C THR A 281 12.76 -8.91 15.50
N SER A 282 13.32 -10.03 15.04
CA SER A 282 14.77 -10.27 15.08
C SER A 282 15.46 -9.67 13.85
N SER A 283 16.79 -9.51 13.91
CA SER A 283 17.62 -9.09 12.75
C SER A 283 17.58 -10.06 11.56
N GLU A 284 17.13 -11.29 11.78
CA GLU A 284 16.98 -12.33 10.75
C GLU A 284 15.56 -12.37 10.18
N GLY A 285 14.67 -11.47 10.61
CA GLY A 285 13.30 -11.38 10.12
C GLY A 285 12.31 -12.34 10.79
N ILE A 286 12.69 -12.98 11.89
CA ILE A 286 11.75 -13.81 12.66
C ILE A 286 10.95 -12.92 13.61
N VAL A 287 9.62 -12.95 13.47
CA VAL A 287 8.68 -12.21 14.32
C VAL A 287 8.04 -13.15 15.32
N THR A 288 8.14 -12.84 16.61
CA THR A 288 7.63 -13.70 17.69
C THR A 288 6.66 -12.97 18.63
N ASN A 289 5.67 -13.69 19.16
CA ASN A 289 4.80 -13.22 20.23
C ASN A 289 5.45 -13.42 21.60
N ALA A 290 4.79 -12.93 22.66
CA ALA A 290 5.26 -13.03 24.03
C ALA A 290 5.47 -14.48 24.53
N SER A 291 4.82 -15.46 23.91
CA SER A 291 4.99 -16.90 24.20
C SER A 291 6.16 -17.53 23.45
N GLY A 292 6.88 -16.78 22.62
CA GLY A 292 8.01 -17.27 21.81
C GLY A 292 7.61 -18.02 20.53
N ASN A 293 6.33 -18.02 20.16
CA ASN A 293 5.88 -18.61 18.89
C ASN A 293 6.24 -17.70 17.73
N THR A 294 6.69 -18.28 16.62
CA THR A 294 6.91 -17.53 15.37
C THR A 294 5.56 -17.19 14.74
N VAL A 295 5.24 -15.89 14.73
CA VAL A 295 4.00 -15.34 14.18
C VAL A 295 4.16 -14.94 12.72
N ALA A 296 5.34 -14.45 12.34
CA ALA A 296 5.64 -14.10 10.96
C ALA A 296 7.12 -14.26 10.63
N THR A 297 7.40 -14.30 9.33
CA THR A 297 8.76 -14.23 8.78
C THR A 297 8.83 -13.09 7.78
N ILE A 298 9.82 -12.22 7.92
CA ILE A 298 10.11 -11.09 7.04
C ILE A 298 11.28 -11.46 6.13
N THR A 299 11.11 -11.30 4.84
CA THR A 299 12.17 -11.47 3.84
C THR A 299 12.21 -10.27 2.90
N ILE A 300 13.39 -9.99 2.34
CA ILE A 300 13.57 -9.04 1.24
C ILE A 300 14.09 -9.88 0.07
N ASP A 301 13.28 -10.02 -0.95
CA ASP A 301 13.64 -10.74 -2.17
C ASP A 301 14.08 -9.76 -3.24
N GLU A 302 15.22 -10.06 -3.90
CA GLU A 302 15.63 -9.36 -5.10
C GLU A 302 14.99 -10.07 -6.30
N GLU A 303 14.04 -9.40 -6.94
CA GLU A 303 13.36 -9.93 -8.12
C GLU A 303 14.28 -9.98 -9.35
N SER A 304 13.78 -10.68 -10.39
CA SER A 304 14.49 -10.85 -11.66
C SER A 304 14.76 -9.55 -12.42
N TYR A 305 14.13 -8.45 -12.03
CA TYR A 305 14.38 -7.12 -12.56
C TYR A 305 15.41 -6.40 -11.68
N PRO A 306 16.55 -5.96 -12.24
CA PRO A 306 17.57 -5.23 -11.49
C PRO A 306 16.98 -4.00 -10.80
N GLY A 307 17.28 -3.84 -9.51
CA GLY A 307 16.81 -2.70 -8.71
C GLY A 307 15.44 -2.86 -8.06
N THR A 308 14.70 -3.94 -8.33
CA THR A 308 13.43 -4.21 -7.66
C THR A 308 13.64 -5.10 -6.45
N LYS A 309 13.09 -4.70 -5.30
CA LYS A 309 13.07 -5.47 -4.06
C LYS A 309 11.63 -5.66 -3.61
N ILE A 310 11.30 -6.85 -3.14
CA ILE A 310 10.02 -7.13 -2.52
C ILE A 310 10.24 -7.39 -1.05
N LEU A 311 9.68 -6.55 -0.21
CA LEU A 311 9.54 -6.83 1.21
C LEU A 311 8.33 -7.73 1.39
N ARG A 312 8.56 -8.95 1.90
CA ARG A 312 7.52 -9.95 2.11
C ARG A 312 7.42 -10.32 3.58
N ILE A 313 6.21 -10.27 4.12
CA ILE A 313 5.89 -10.68 5.48
C ILE A 313 4.88 -11.83 5.40
N THR A 314 5.35 -13.04 5.69
CA THR A 314 4.51 -14.25 5.69
C THR A 314 4.08 -14.57 7.10
N PHE A 315 2.78 -14.58 7.35
CA PHE A 315 2.21 -14.80 8.67
C PHE A 315 1.82 -16.27 8.91
N ASN A 316 1.98 -16.70 10.15
CA ASN A 316 1.37 -17.91 10.67
C ASN A 316 0.08 -17.52 11.41
N THR A 317 -1.05 -17.63 10.73
CA THR A 317 -2.35 -17.19 11.22
C THR A 317 -2.84 -17.95 12.47
N ASP A 318 -2.28 -19.11 12.76
CA ASP A 318 -2.63 -19.89 13.97
C ASP A 318 -2.14 -19.22 15.27
N TYR A 319 -1.20 -18.28 15.17
CA TYR A 319 -0.65 -17.55 16.32
C TYR A 319 -1.04 -16.09 16.38
N LEU A 320 -1.86 -15.63 15.42
CA LEU A 320 -2.46 -14.29 15.45
C LEU A 320 -3.64 -14.29 16.43
N THR A 321 -3.80 -13.19 17.15
CA THR A 321 -4.83 -13.03 18.19
C THR A 321 -5.84 -11.95 17.86
N SER A 322 -5.51 -11.06 16.93
CA SER A 322 -6.36 -9.98 16.46
C SER A 322 -6.86 -10.28 15.03
N SER A 323 -7.95 -9.64 14.66
CA SER A 323 -8.43 -9.60 13.27
C SER A 323 -7.73 -8.54 12.43
N GLU A 324 -6.91 -7.69 13.02
CA GLU A 324 -6.16 -6.64 12.31
C GLU A 324 -4.67 -6.78 12.60
N ILE A 325 -3.88 -6.71 11.55
CA ILE A 325 -2.42 -6.76 11.60
C ILE A 325 -1.89 -5.52 10.90
N SER A 326 -0.86 -4.88 11.50
CA SER A 326 -0.12 -3.83 10.82
C SER A 326 1.39 -4.11 10.78
N VAL A 327 2.03 -3.56 9.73
CA VAL A 327 3.47 -3.63 9.51
C VAL A 327 3.97 -2.23 9.14
N GLU A 328 4.89 -1.70 9.95
CA GLU A 328 5.43 -0.35 9.77
C GLU A 328 6.90 -0.40 9.38
N GLY A 329 7.29 0.51 8.49
CA GLY A 329 8.67 0.70 8.06
C GLY A 329 8.92 2.10 7.51
N GLU A 330 10.13 2.33 7.03
CA GLU A 330 10.54 3.59 6.39
C GLU A 330 11.02 3.35 4.96
N ALA A 331 10.68 4.27 4.07
CA ALA A 331 11.13 4.29 2.68
C ALA A 331 11.60 5.70 2.30
N SER A 332 12.24 5.85 1.15
CA SER A 332 12.58 7.15 0.56
C SER A 332 12.52 7.11 -0.96
N LEU A 333 12.32 8.27 -1.59
CA LEU A 333 12.50 8.44 -3.03
C LEU A 333 14.00 8.43 -3.37
N THR A 334 14.35 7.76 -4.47
CA THR A 334 15.71 7.74 -5.01
C THR A 334 15.94 8.87 -6.01
N ASP A 335 17.16 9.03 -6.49
CA ASP A 335 17.52 9.96 -7.57
C ASP A 335 16.94 9.56 -8.94
N GLN A 336 16.33 8.38 -9.05
CA GLN A 336 15.61 7.91 -10.24
C GLN A 336 14.13 8.31 -10.24
N ALA A 337 13.65 8.95 -9.17
CA ALA A 337 12.25 9.37 -9.06
C ALA A 337 11.86 10.37 -10.17
N PHE A 338 10.67 10.20 -10.70
CA PHE A 338 10.11 11.09 -11.72
C PHE A 338 9.75 12.44 -11.09
N ILE A 339 10.29 13.52 -11.68
CA ILE A 339 10.06 14.88 -11.17
C ILE A 339 8.75 15.43 -11.73
N GLY A 340 7.86 15.85 -10.83
CA GLY A 340 6.53 16.37 -11.19
C GLY A 340 5.58 15.31 -11.75
N GLU A 341 5.91 14.04 -11.61
CA GLU A 341 5.09 12.89 -12.00
C GLU A 341 4.90 11.96 -10.82
N ALA A 342 3.87 11.09 -10.91
CA ALA A 342 3.58 10.12 -9.88
C ALA A 342 4.68 9.04 -9.80
N ASN A 343 5.15 8.80 -8.61
CA ASN A 343 6.02 7.68 -8.25
C ASN A 343 5.17 6.72 -7.41
N GLY A 344 4.82 5.57 -7.98
CA GLY A 344 3.94 4.60 -7.32
C GLY A 344 4.67 3.80 -6.24
N LEU A 345 3.97 3.55 -5.14
CA LEU A 345 4.36 2.54 -4.14
C LEU A 345 3.18 1.58 -3.99
N SER A 346 3.36 0.35 -4.43
CA SER A 346 2.32 -0.67 -4.51
C SER A 346 2.54 -1.74 -3.45
N GLY A 347 1.48 -2.07 -2.74
CA GLY A 347 1.45 -3.21 -1.83
C GLY A 347 0.32 -4.17 -2.16
N ARG A 348 0.45 -5.39 -1.67
CA ARG A 348 -0.60 -6.40 -1.80
C ARG A 348 -0.69 -7.32 -0.60
N LEU A 349 -1.89 -7.73 -0.29
CA LEU A 349 -2.19 -8.90 0.51
C LEU A 349 -2.38 -10.08 -0.43
N LYS A 350 -1.60 -11.12 -0.25
CA LYS A 350 -1.80 -12.44 -0.85
C LYS A 350 -2.35 -13.38 0.21
N TYR A 351 -3.53 -13.95 0.00
CA TYR A 351 -4.14 -14.87 0.95
C TYR A 351 -4.88 -16.01 0.28
N SER A 352 -5.07 -17.11 1.02
CA SER A 352 -5.88 -18.24 0.57
C SER A 352 -7.35 -17.89 0.67
N ASN A 353 -8.04 -17.85 -0.45
CA ASN A 353 -9.50 -17.88 -0.51
C ASN A 353 -10.05 -19.30 -0.71
N ASP A 354 -9.18 -20.27 -0.94
CA ASP A 354 -9.46 -21.71 -0.95
C ASP A 354 -8.75 -22.40 0.22
N PRO A 355 -9.40 -22.54 1.38
CA PRO A 355 -8.78 -23.11 2.57
C PRO A 355 -8.51 -24.61 2.46
N TYR A 356 -9.03 -25.30 1.44
CA TYR A 356 -8.94 -26.76 1.25
C TYR A 356 -8.19 -27.16 -0.01
N GLY A 357 -7.94 -26.23 -0.93
CA GLY A 357 -7.18 -26.39 -2.15
C GLY A 357 -5.88 -25.59 -2.14
N ASN A 358 -5.49 -25.07 -3.32
CA ASN A 358 -4.24 -24.33 -3.49
C ASN A 358 -4.44 -22.91 -4.04
N ASP A 359 -5.69 -22.50 -4.25
CA ASP A 359 -5.95 -21.20 -4.82
C ASP A 359 -5.65 -20.08 -3.82
N VAL A 360 -5.16 -18.98 -4.36
CA VAL A 360 -4.85 -17.76 -3.63
C VAL A 360 -5.37 -16.55 -4.41
N THR A 361 -5.74 -15.53 -3.70
CA THR A 361 -6.13 -14.24 -4.28
C THR A 361 -5.26 -13.11 -3.76
N ASN A 362 -5.35 -11.94 -4.40
CA ASN A 362 -4.58 -10.76 -4.02
C ASN A 362 -5.52 -9.56 -3.91
N ILE A 363 -5.28 -8.75 -2.88
CA ILE A 363 -5.86 -7.41 -2.74
C ILE A 363 -4.70 -6.43 -2.88
N TRP A 364 -4.82 -5.49 -3.80
CA TRP A 364 -3.81 -4.47 -4.09
C TRP A 364 -4.25 -3.12 -3.53
N ASP A 365 -3.26 -2.34 -3.10
CA ASP A 365 -3.44 -0.94 -2.79
C ASP A 365 -2.21 -0.15 -3.20
N ASP A 366 -2.43 1.03 -3.79
CA ASP A 366 -1.40 1.84 -4.42
C ASP A 366 -1.41 3.25 -3.86
N ASN A 367 -0.22 3.81 -3.61
CA ASN A 367 -0.05 5.21 -3.25
C ASN A 367 0.74 5.96 -4.31
N LEU A 368 0.35 7.20 -4.57
CA LEU A 368 1.02 8.09 -5.51
C LEU A 368 1.84 9.13 -4.75
N ILE A 369 3.15 9.07 -4.94
CA ILE A 369 4.11 9.95 -4.29
C ILE A 369 4.71 10.88 -5.34
N TYR A 370 4.79 12.17 -5.02
CA TYR A 370 5.33 13.18 -5.91
C TYR A 370 6.60 13.79 -5.33
N THR A 371 7.48 14.18 -6.23
CA THR A 371 8.61 15.07 -5.93
C THR A 371 8.73 16.09 -7.05
N PHE A 372 9.16 17.28 -6.73
CA PHE A 372 9.15 18.40 -7.63
C PHE A 372 10.55 18.97 -7.85
N GLY A 373 10.64 19.96 -8.72
CA GLY A 373 11.87 20.67 -8.96
C GLY A 373 11.62 22.11 -9.37
N LEU A 374 12.72 22.85 -9.55
CA LEU A 374 12.69 24.22 -10.01
C LEU A 374 13.80 24.49 -11.03
N ASN A 375 13.52 25.43 -11.94
CA ASN A 375 14.49 26.01 -12.87
C ASN A 375 14.70 27.49 -12.53
N ILE A 376 15.93 27.89 -12.28
CA ILE A 376 16.31 29.29 -12.12
C ILE A 376 16.80 29.80 -13.48
N LEU A 377 16.14 30.81 -14.03
CA LEU A 377 16.48 31.48 -15.27
C LEU A 377 17.21 32.77 -14.94
N LYS A 378 18.53 32.78 -15.11
CA LYS A 378 19.43 33.89 -14.77
C LYS A 378 19.72 34.73 -15.99
N TYR A 379 19.29 36.03 -15.98
CA TYR A 379 19.34 36.91 -17.13
C TYR A 379 19.78 38.32 -16.77
N ASP A 380 20.16 39.11 -17.80
CA ASP A 380 20.47 40.52 -17.63
C ASP A 380 19.17 41.34 -17.45
N GLU A 381 19.03 42.08 -16.35
CA GLU A 381 17.85 42.89 -16.07
C GLU A 381 17.55 43.91 -17.20
N ALA A 382 18.58 44.35 -17.94
CA ALA A 382 18.41 45.28 -19.04
C ALA A 382 17.61 44.72 -20.23
N ASP A 383 17.55 43.40 -20.37
CA ASP A 383 16.80 42.71 -21.44
C ASP A 383 15.30 42.57 -21.12
N GLY A 384 14.91 42.89 -19.87
CA GLY A 384 13.56 42.64 -19.40
C GLY A 384 13.33 41.18 -18.99
N MET A 385 12.18 40.90 -18.38
CA MET A 385 11.82 39.55 -17.94
C MET A 385 11.53 38.66 -19.15
N PRO A 386 12.27 37.51 -19.30
CA PRO A 386 11.99 36.56 -20.37
C PRO A 386 10.66 35.85 -20.11
N THR A 387 10.03 35.32 -21.16
CA THR A 387 8.80 34.51 -21.02
C THR A 387 9.13 33.02 -20.97
N GLU A 388 10.20 32.62 -21.66
CA GLU A 388 10.65 31.23 -21.76
C GLU A 388 12.11 31.18 -22.28
N PRO A 389 12.82 30.04 -22.12
CA PRO A 389 14.11 29.83 -22.79
C PRO A 389 13.98 29.72 -24.32
N PRO A 390 15.04 30.05 -25.12
CA PRO A 390 16.35 30.50 -24.64
C PRO A 390 16.37 31.98 -24.22
N LEU A 391 17.22 32.29 -23.23
CA LEU A 391 17.40 33.66 -22.75
C LEU A 391 18.19 34.51 -23.79
N GLU A 392 17.87 35.79 -23.94
CA GLU A 392 18.62 36.68 -24.83
C GLU A 392 20.06 36.88 -24.36
N THR A 393 20.23 37.15 -23.06
CA THR A 393 21.57 37.24 -22.42
C THR A 393 21.61 36.29 -21.21
N PRO A 394 21.92 35.01 -21.43
CA PRO A 394 22.06 34.04 -20.36
C PRO A 394 23.25 34.39 -19.46
N LEU A 395 23.07 34.24 -18.15
CA LEU A 395 24.12 34.55 -17.18
C LEU A 395 24.62 33.28 -16.47
N ALA A 396 25.77 32.81 -16.89
CA ALA A 396 26.43 31.63 -16.33
C ALA A 396 27.15 31.94 -15.01
N ASN A 397 27.40 30.87 -14.22
CA ASN A 397 28.19 30.85 -12.99
C ASN A 397 27.62 31.68 -11.84
N ALA A 398 26.33 32.01 -11.85
CA ALA A 398 25.61 32.42 -10.67
C ALA A 398 25.42 31.22 -9.74
N VAL A 399 25.59 31.39 -8.44
CA VAL A 399 25.39 30.33 -7.46
C VAL A 399 24.27 30.70 -6.53
N PHE A 400 23.33 29.80 -6.39
CA PHE A 400 22.18 29.94 -5.48
C PHE A 400 22.20 28.86 -4.41
N ASP A 401 22.03 29.27 -3.17
CA ASP A 401 21.66 28.39 -2.07
C ASP A 401 20.13 28.37 -1.95
N ILE A 402 19.56 27.17 -1.73
CA ILE A 402 18.13 26.91 -1.63
C ILE A 402 17.81 26.58 -0.17
N TYR A 403 16.79 27.23 0.39
CA TYR A 403 16.37 27.06 1.77
C TYR A 403 14.88 26.74 1.84
N SER A 404 14.49 25.92 2.84
CA SER A 404 13.10 25.59 3.13
C SER A 404 12.42 26.54 4.11
N ASP A 405 13.13 27.57 4.60
CA ASP A 405 12.61 28.56 5.53
C ASP A 405 13.05 29.99 5.17
N GLN A 406 12.21 30.97 5.50
CA GLN A 406 12.44 32.38 5.21
C GLN A 406 13.65 32.95 5.97
N GLU A 407 13.98 32.42 7.13
CA GLU A 407 15.13 32.84 7.94
C GLU A 407 16.46 32.34 7.38
N LEU A 408 16.44 31.54 6.30
CA LEU A 408 17.62 30.98 5.63
C LEU A 408 18.51 30.12 6.55
N LYS A 409 17.87 29.36 7.45
CA LYS A 409 18.57 28.47 8.40
C LYS A 409 18.70 27.03 7.88
N ASN A 410 17.65 26.55 7.19
CA ASN A 410 17.56 25.18 6.72
C ASN A 410 17.91 25.12 5.23
N LYS A 411 19.19 24.99 4.94
CA LYS A 411 19.68 24.87 3.58
C LYS A 411 19.38 23.47 3.02
N VAL A 412 18.68 23.45 1.88
CA VAL A 412 18.31 22.24 1.15
C VAL A 412 19.36 21.85 0.11
N GLY A 413 19.94 22.84 -0.57
CA GLY A 413 20.92 22.57 -1.60
C GLY A 413 21.60 23.80 -2.18
N THR A 414 22.45 23.58 -3.17
CA THR A 414 23.13 24.64 -3.93
C THR A 414 23.13 24.29 -5.41
N VAL A 415 22.87 25.26 -6.27
CA VAL A 415 22.94 25.11 -7.72
C VAL A 415 23.74 26.23 -8.36
N THR A 416 24.27 25.98 -9.54
CA THR A 416 25.04 26.94 -10.33
C THR A 416 24.46 27.02 -11.73
N THR A 417 24.27 28.23 -12.26
CA THR A 417 23.75 28.41 -13.63
C THR A 417 24.78 28.01 -14.67
N GLY A 418 24.29 27.24 -15.68
CA GLY A 418 25.05 26.84 -16.85
C GLY A 418 25.29 27.99 -17.84
N GLU A 419 25.90 27.68 -18.99
CA GLU A 419 26.17 28.65 -20.07
C GLU A 419 24.86 29.19 -20.68
N ASP A 420 23.78 28.42 -20.58
CA ASP A 420 22.41 28.80 -20.98
C ASP A 420 21.72 29.71 -19.97
N GLY A 421 22.35 30.04 -18.86
CA GLY A 421 21.79 30.83 -17.76
C GLY A 421 20.78 30.06 -16.89
N ILE A 422 20.68 28.74 -17.03
CA ILE A 422 19.71 27.92 -16.32
C ILE A 422 20.42 27.12 -15.21
N ALA A 423 19.77 27.04 -14.04
CA ALA A 423 20.13 26.10 -12.99
C ALA A 423 18.90 25.30 -12.60
N THR A 424 19.01 23.97 -12.64
CA THR A 424 17.93 23.04 -12.28
C THR A 424 18.20 22.42 -10.92
N PHE A 425 17.21 22.36 -10.06
CA PHE A 425 17.24 21.64 -8.80
C PHE A 425 16.01 20.75 -8.69
N ASN A 426 16.23 19.45 -8.56
CA ASN A 426 15.21 18.42 -8.51
C ASN A 426 15.11 17.79 -7.13
N GLY A 427 13.99 17.11 -6.87
CA GLY A 427 13.80 16.32 -5.67
C GLY A 427 13.36 17.12 -4.45
N LEU A 428 12.49 18.10 -4.66
CA LEU A 428 11.91 18.91 -3.60
C LEU A 428 10.49 18.43 -3.26
N LYS A 429 10.17 18.40 -1.98
CA LYS A 429 8.79 18.26 -1.48
C LYS A 429 7.96 19.47 -1.93
N TYR A 430 6.66 19.31 -2.09
CA TYR A 430 5.72 20.42 -2.26
C TYR A 430 5.89 21.46 -1.14
N GLY A 431 5.97 22.73 -1.52
CA GLY A 431 6.09 23.80 -0.52
C GLY A 431 6.76 25.06 -1.01
N THR A 432 6.99 25.99 -0.08
CA THR A 432 7.64 27.27 -0.33
C THR A 432 9.13 27.19 0.00
N TYR A 433 9.96 27.66 -0.94
CA TYR A 433 11.41 27.71 -0.82
C TYR A 433 11.93 29.12 -1.04
N TYR A 434 13.14 29.39 -0.56
CA TYR A 434 13.81 30.68 -0.64
C TYR A 434 15.18 30.51 -1.29
N LEU A 435 15.39 31.21 -2.41
CA LEU A 435 16.61 31.14 -3.20
C LEU A 435 17.49 32.36 -2.85
N LYS A 436 18.68 32.13 -2.33
CA LYS A 436 19.66 33.15 -2.01
C LYS A 436 20.80 33.11 -3.00
N GLU A 437 21.00 34.16 -3.79
CA GLU A 437 22.21 34.29 -4.59
C GLU A 437 23.41 34.47 -3.65
N VAL A 438 24.38 33.55 -3.70
CA VAL A 438 25.59 33.62 -2.89
C VAL A 438 26.82 34.00 -3.72
N LYS A 439 26.69 33.91 -5.04
CA LYS A 439 27.71 34.38 -5.98
C LYS A 439 27.04 34.87 -7.26
N ALA A 440 27.27 36.15 -7.61
CA ALA A 440 26.78 36.70 -8.87
C ALA A 440 27.67 36.31 -10.07
N PRO A 441 27.14 36.35 -11.31
CA PRO A 441 27.92 36.27 -12.53
C PRO A 441 28.99 37.35 -12.60
N THR A 442 30.09 37.06 -13.32
CA THR A 442 31.17 38.02 -13.47
C THR A 442 30.70 39.32 -14.14
N GLY A 443 30.91 40.46 -13.51
CA GLY A 443 30.49 41.75 -14.00
C GLY A 443 29.10 42.20 -13.58
N TYR A 444 28.43 41.43 -12.73
CA TYR A 444 27.10 41.72 -12.20
C TYR A 444 27.11 41.92 -10.69
N GLN A 445 26.10 42.63 -10.19
CA GLN A 445 25.89 42.88 -8.76
C GLN A 445 25.21 41.70 -8.12
N LEU A 446 25.59 41.36 -6.90
CA LEU A 446 24.92 40.32 -6.13
C LEU A 446 23.48 40.74 -5.77
N VAL A 447 22.51 39.86 -5.92
CA VAL A 447 21.13 40.06 -5.42
C VAL A 447 21.10 39.72 -3.93
N GLU A 448 20.85 40.72 -3.09
CA GLU A 448 20.90 40.52 -1.63
C GLU A 448 19.63 39.90 -1.06
N ASP A 449 18.46 40.23 -1.63
CA ASP A 449 17.19 39.68 -1.16
C ASP A 449 16.95 38.25 -1.69
N PRO A 450 16.45 37.34 -0.85
CA PRO A 450 16.09 36.00 -1.30
C PRO A 450 14.83 36.06 -2.18
N ILE A 451 14.77 35.17 -3.16
CA ILE A 451 13.62 34.98 -4.04
C ILE A 451 12.75 33.88 -3.46
N GLU A 452 11.49 34.19 -3.12
CA GLU A 452 10.51 33.21 -2.71
C GLU A 452 9.95 32.48 -3.94
N VAL A 453 9.83 31.13 -3.84
CA VAL A 453 9.25 30.27 -4.88
C VAL A 453 8.36 29.21 -4.25
N LYS A 454 7.21 28.96 -4.85
CA LYS A 454 6.36 27.81 -4.54
C LYS A 454 6.68 26.69 -5.52
N VAL A 455 6.98 25.53 -4.98
CA VAL A 455 7.32 24.31 -5.73
C VAL A 455 6.15 23.36 -5.65
N GLY A 456 5.72 22.82 -6.79
CA GLY A 456 4.56 21.95 -6.90
C GLY A 456 3.22 22.68 -7.09
N ASP A 457 3.14 23.96 -6.78
CA ASP A 457 1.97 24.80 -6.99
C ASP A 457 2.04 25.45 -8.39
N ASN A 458 1.58 24.71 -9.37
CA ASN A 458 1.43 25.26 -10.73
C ASN A 458 0.01 25.82 -10.83
N ASP A 459 -0.18 27.10 -10.55
CA ASP A 459 -1.44 27.83 -10.71
C ASP A 459 -2.13 27.44 -12.03
N GLY A 460 -3.16 26.58 -11.96
CA GLY A 460 -4.02 26.21 -13.08
C GLY A 460 -3.63 24.94 -13.85
N VAL A 461 -2.75 24.09 -13.34
CA VAL A 461 -2.52 22.76 -13.90
C VAL A 461 -3.32 21.74 -13.09
N ASP A 462 -4.39 21.25 -13.72
CA ASP A 462 -5.08 20.05 -13.30
C ASP A 462 -4.04 18.91 -13.21
N THR A 463 -3.81 18.40 -12.02
CA THR A 463 -2.71 17.48 -11.67
C THR A 463 -2.69 16.21 -12.51
N TYR A 464 -3.74 15.91 -13.25
CA TYR A 464 -3.85 14.71 -14.10
C TYR A 464 -4.14 14.98 -15.59
N ALA A 465 -4.87 16.01 -15.96
CA ALA A 465 -5.36 16.20 -17.33
C ALA A 465 -4.74 17.39 -18.10
N GLY A 466 -3.99 18.24 -17.46
CA GLY A 466 -3.53 19.53 -18.01
C GLY A 466 -2.03 19.78 -17.96
N ARG A 467 -1.19 18.75 -17.80
CA ARG A 467 0.26 18.95 -17.86
C ARG A 467 0.65 19.62 -19.15
N ASN A 468 1.27 20.79 -19.05
CA ASN A 468 2.16 21.22 -20.10
C ASN A 468 3.43 20.36 -19.98
N PRO A 469 3.63 19.32 -20.81
CA PRO A 469 4.76 18.42 -20.69
C PRO A 469 6.12 19.12 -20.88
N SER A 470 6.07 20.42 -21.22
CA SER A 470 7.27 21.21 -21.43
C SER A 470 7.88 21.78 -20.16
N TYR A 471 7.13 21.90 -19.04
CA TYR A 471 7.63 22.53 -17.81
C TYR A 471 7.06 21.89 -16.53
N PRO A 472 7.54 20.70 -16.15
CA PRO A 472 7.15 20.08 -14.86
C PRO A 472 7.80 20.74 -13.65
N LEU A 473 8.60 21.79 -13.88
CA LEU A 473 9.42 22.46 -12.88
C LEU A 473 8.94 23.90 -12.67
N ALA A 474 8.96 24.36 -11.42
CA ALA A 474 8.69 25.76 -11.12
C ALA A 474 9.74 26.67 -11.79
N LEU A 475 9.30 27.71 -12.48
CA LEU A 475 10.18 28.66 -13.15
C LEU A 475 10.46 29.88 -12.24
N VAL A 476 11.73 30.15 -12.00
CA VAL A 476 12.17 31.30 -11.18
C VAL A 476 12.99 32.25 -12.04
N PHE A 477 12.51 33.45 -12.21
CA PHE A 477 13.18 34.50 -12.96
C PHE A 477 14.09 35.33 -12.03
N ALA A 478 15.40 35.24 -12.24
CA ALA A 478 16.42 35.83 -11.40
C ALA A 478 17.26 36.88 -12.19
N PRO A 479 16.85 38.15 -12.23
CA PRO A 479 17.58 39.22 -12.92
C PRO A 479 18.86 39.62 -12.15
N ASN A 480 19.92 40.04 -12.88
CA ASN A 480 21.05 40.78 -12.30
C ASN A 480 21.33 42.06 -13.04
N LYS A 481 21.74 43.06 -12.30
CA LYS A 481 22.23 44.34 -12.81
C LYS A 481 23.70 44.26 -13.11
N LYS A 482 24.13 44.75 -14.28
CA LYS A 482 25.56 44.99 -14.52
C LYS A 482 26.15 45.89 -13.46
N MET A 483 27.35 45.57 -13.02
CA MET A 483 28.10 46.53 -12.20
C MET A 483 28.27 47.81 -13.02
N GLY A 484 27.81 48.91 -12.48
CA GLY A 484 28.13 50.21 -13.08
C GLY A 484 29.65 50.31 -13.18
N LEU A 485 30.12 50.78 -14.32
CA LEU A 485 31.52 51.12 -14.40
C LEU A 485 31.78 52.07 -13.22
N LEU A 486 32.54 51.60 -12.24
CA LEU A 486 33.11 52.55 -11.26
C LEU A 486 33.71 53.65 -12.10
N PRO A 487 33.37 54.94 -11.80
CA PRO A 487 34.04 56.04 -12.47
C PRO A 487 35.54 55.67 -12.47
N VAL A 488 36.19 55.73 -13.65
CA VAL A 488 37.61 55.39 -13.78
C VAL A 488 38.38 56.45 -12.97
N THR A 489 38.27 56.37 -11.64
CA THR A 489 39.07 57.13 -10.69
C THR A 489 40.47 56.52 -10.58
N GLY A 490 40.74 55.38 -11.20
CA GLY A 490 42.03 54.71 -11.19
C GLY A 490 43.06 55.16 -12.21
N GLY A 491 42.64 55.83 -13.29
CA GLY A 491 43.57 56.30 -14.33
C GLY A 491 43.96 57.78 -14.13
N VAL A 492 43.19 58.68 -14.70
CA VAL A 492 43.51 60.14 -14.71
C VAL A 492 43.20 60.81 -13.37
N GLY A 493 42.11 60.38 -12.67
CA GLY A 493 41.71 60.94 -11.38
C GLY A 493 42.75 60.73 -10.28
N LEU A 494 43.31 59.54 -10.16
CA LEU A 494 44.32 59.20 -9.15
C LEU A 494 45.62 59.99 -9.41
N VAL A 495 45.99 60.18 -10.68
CA VAL A 495 47.15 61.01 -11.06
C VAL A 495 46.90 62.48 -10.72
N ILE A 496 45.71 63.00 -10.98
CA ILE A 496 45.33 64.37 -10.64
C ILE A 496 45.39 64.61 -9.12
N TYR A 497 44.81 63.69 -8.31
CA TYR A 497 44.88 63.80 -6.85
C TYR A 497 46.30 63.61 -6.29
N ALA A 498 47.10 62.73 -6.87
CA ALA A 498 48.47 62.56 -6.51
C ALA A 498 49.29 63.83 -6.84
N VAL A 499 49.09 64.45 -8.00
CA VAL A 499 49.73 65.73 -8.38
C VAL A 499 49.29 66.87 -7.45
N ILE A 500 48.02 66.99 -7.16
CA ILE A 500 47.48 67.98 -6.22
C ILE A 500 48.10 67.74 -4.82
N GLY A 501 48.16 66.53 -4.36
CA GLY A 501 48.76 66.17 -3.08
C GLY A 501 50.25 66.54 -3.00
N VAL A 502 51.02 66.25 -4.04
CA VAL A 502 52.44 66.69 -4.12
C VAL A 502 52.61 68.21 -4.13
N VAL A 503 51.72 68.90 -4.86
CA VAL A 503 51.76 70.41 -4.87
C VAL A 503 51.45 71.01 -3.50
N ILE A 504 50.43 70.48 -2.79
CA ILE A 504 50.08 70.89 -1.44
C ILE A 504 51.24 70.64 -0.45
N VAL A 505 51.79 69.41 -0.46
CA VAL A 505 52.91 69.09 0.42
C VAL A 505 54.12 69.92 0.06
N GLY A 506 54.47 70.07 -1.22
CA GLY A 506 55.57 70.89 -1.69
C GLY A 506 55.44 72.37 -1.31
N SER A 507 54.24 72.89 -1.45
CA SER A 507 53.91 74.29 -1.03
C SER A 507 54.04 74.46 0.49
N GLY A 508 53.53 73.46 1.26
CA GLY A 508 53.66 73.44 2.72
C GLY A 508 55.08 73.41 3.21
N VAL A 509 55.92 72.54 2.60
CA VAL A 509 57.37 72.47 2.89
C VAL A 509 58.06 73.77 2.47
N GLY A 510 57.72 74.33 1.29
CA GLY A 510 58.24 75.57 0.81
C GLY A 510 57.95 76.74 1.77
N LEU A 511 56.72 76.85 2.26
CA LEU A 511 56.34 77.85 3.27
C LEU A 511 57.09 77.62 4.60
N LEU A 512 57.26 76.41 5.08
CA LEU A 512 57.99 76.12 6.29
C LEU A 512 59.48 76.50 6.16
N VAL A 513 60.11 76.22 5.01
CA VAL A 513 61.49 76.67 4.72
C VAL A 513 61.54 78.18 4.61
N TYR A 514 60.59 78.81 3.96
CA TYR A 514 60.52 80.31 3.88
C TYR A 514 60.38 80.92 5.28
N TYR A 515 59.51 80.46 6.12
CA TYR A 515 59.32 80.93 7.48
C TYR A 515 60.57 80.69 8.36
N LYS A 516 61.23 79.53 8.21
CA LYS A 516 62.47 79.23 8.92
C LYS A 516 63.63 80.12 8.49
N LYS A 517 63.72 80.39 7.17
CA LYS A 517 64.70 81.40 6.65
C LYS A 517 64.40 82.80 7.12
N LYS A 518 63.12 83.18 7.12
CA LYS A 518 62.76 84.52 7.61
C LYS A 518 63.01 84.70 9.12
N LYS A 519 62.76 83.64 9.91
CA LYS A 519 63.08 83.63 11.36
C LYS A 519 64.55 83.68 11.66
N ASN A 520 65.37 83.07 10.84
CA ASN A 520 66.87 83.12 10.97
C ASN A 520 67.37 84.55 10.54
N LYS A 521 66.85 85.15 9.48
CA LYS A 521 67.23 86.57 9.12
C LYS A 521 66.80 87.62 10.18
N VAL A 522 65.77 87.35 10.95
CA VAL A 522 65.35 88.20 12.06
C VAL A 522 66.27 87.98 13.27
N LYS A 523 66.87 86.81 13.44
CA LYS A 523 67.87 86.55 14.50
C LYS A 523 69.21 87.18 14.18
N ASP A 524 69.63 87.21 12.91
CA ASP A 524 70.91 87.79 12.50
C ASP A 524 70.93 89.36 12.51
N ASN A 525 69.77 90.00 12.44
CA ASN A 525 69.65 91.44 12.52
C ASN A 525 69.51 91.97 13.95
N ASN A 526 69.54 91.16 14.98
CA ASN A 526 69.47 91.58 16.39
C ASN A 526 70.77 91.34 17.17
N ILE A 527 71.88 91.12 16.47
CA ILE A 527 73.18 90.89 17.13
C ILE A 527 74.17 92.12 16.95
N ASP A 528 73.71 93.21 16.29
CA ASP A 528 74.57 94.45 16.19
C ASP A 528 73.88 95.63 16.83
N ILE A 529 73.58 95.61 18.12
CA ILE A 529 73.56 96.75 19.00
C ILE A 529 73.77 96.30 20.44
N ILE A 530 74.98 96.27 20.87
CA ILE A 530 75.70 96.85 22.04
C ILE A 530 77.10 96.41 22.01
#